data_8a9343695874a42afb6cbd284eb7f509
#
_entry.id   8a9343695874a42afb6cbd284eb7f509
#
_cell.length_a   1.000
_cell.length_b   1.000
_cell.length_c   1.000
_cell.angle_alpha   90.00
_cell.angle_beta   90.00
_cell.angle_gamma   90.00
#
_symmetry.space_group_name_H-M   'P 1'
#
loop_
_entity.id
_entity.type
_entity.pdbx_description
1 polymer ?
#
loop_
_entity_poly.entity_id
_entity_poly.type
_entity_poly.pdbx_seq_one_letter_code
_entity_poly.pdbx_strand_id
1 'polypeptide(L)'
;AWQTVGGSGTPFGSSPQFSQTKFGLTAGQSYRAQGRTFCHATISAHRSSWTTPPIFWTQPGTLIRLEGEGAAITNLEVYPNPSRDIFNVSFVSDEVQNLEISIINVVGEAVYTADLDQFVGQFTKEVSLATYPKGVYFLEITTDKGVINKKLILQ
;
A
#
# COMPACT_ATOMS: atom_id res chain seq x y z
N ALA A 1 20.14 -11.83 13.18
CA ALA A 1 21.31 -10.98 13.40
C ALA A 1 20.86 -9.54 13.62
N TRP A 2 21.45 -8.84 14.62
CA TRP A 2 21.18 -7.43 14.89
C TRP A 2 21.88 -6.57 13.86
N GLN A 3 21.14 -5.63 13.27
CA GLN A 3 21.74 -4.59 12.42
C GLN A 3 21.65 -3.26 13.15
N THR A 4 22.79 -2.63 13.34
CA THR A 4 22.85 -1.25 13.85
C THR A 4 22.63 -0.26 12.72
N VAL A 5 21.72 0.65 12.93
CA VAL A 5 21.59 1.86 12.09
C VAL A 5 22.16 3.01 12.89
N GLY A 6 23.23 3.63 12.39
CA GLY A 6 23.82 4.83 12.97
C GLY A 6 23.19 6.07 12.37
N GLY A 7 23.00 7.09 13.16
CA GLY A 7 22.61 8.41 12.73
C GLY A 7 23.19 9.45 13.66
N SER A 8 23.61 10.57 13.11
CA SER A 8 24.14 11.72 13.84
C SER A 8 23.02 12.76 13.94
N GLY A 9 22.52 13.00 15.15
CA GLY A 9 21.64 14.12 15.46
C GLY A 9 22.41 15.25 16.10
N THR A 10 22.05 16.49 15.82
CA THR A 10 22.60 17.70 16.49
C THR A 10 22.14 17.72 17.94
N PRO A 11 23.05 17.87 18.91
CA PRO A 11 22.75 17.60 20.31
C PRO A 11 22.12 18.74 21.12
N PHE A 12 21.78 19.88 20.57
CA PHE A 12 21.30 21.03 21.36
C PHE A 12 20.11 21.75 20.70
N GLY A 13 18.97 21.64 21.32
CA GLY A 13 17.74 22.41 21.03
C GLY A 13 16.52 21.52 20.90
N SER A 14 15.46 21.80 21.63
CA SER A 14 14.10 21.23 21.62
C SER A 14 13.91 19.95 20.77
N SER A 15 13.95 18.80 21.44
CA SER A 15 13.59 17.46 20.93
C SER A 15 14.07 17.18 19.50
N PRO A 16 15.33 16.78 19.29
CA PRO A 16 15.77 16.36 17.97
C PRO A 16 15.01 15.07 17.59
N GLN A 17 14.11 15.21 16.65
CA GLN A 17 13.51 14.02 16.03
C GLN A 17 14.57 13.39 15.12
N PHE A 18 14.97 12.19 15.48
CA PHE A 18 15.85 11.39 14.65
C PHE A 18 14.99 10.45 13.78
N SER A 19 15.16 10.55 12.47
CA SER A 19 14.53 9.66 11.50
C SER A 19 15.58 8.92 10.69
N GLN A 20 15.46 7.61 10.63
CA GLN A 20 16.33 6.76 9.83
C GLN A 20 15.52 5.76 9.02
N THR A 21 15.69 5.78 7.71
CA THR A 21 15.08 4.78 6.84
C THR A 21 15.94 3.52 6.77
N LYS A 22 15.33 2.37 6.99
CA LYS A 22 15.98 1.08 6.88
C LYS A 22 15.48 0.34 5.64
N PHE A 23 16.40 -0.05 4.77
CA PHE A 23 16.13 -0.84 3.57
C PHE A 23 16.45 -2.33 3.79
N GLY A 24 15.96 -3.19 2.90
CA GLY A 24 16.24 -4.63 2.91
C GLY A 24 15.52 -5.40 4.02
N LEU A 25 14.38 -4.88 4.49
CA LEU A 25 13.49 -5.63 5.39
C LEU A 25 12.70 -6.66 4.59
N THR A 26 12.57 -7.86 5.13
CA THR A 26 11.82 -8.96 4.52
C THR A 26 10.33 -8.83 4.85
N ALA A 27 9.48 -8.91 3.86
CA ALA A 27 8.03 -8.90 4.02
C ALA A 27 7.55 -10.05 4.90
N GLY A 28 6.53 -9.81 5.72
CA GLY A 28 5.98 -10.79 6.66
C GLY A 28 6.84 -11.08 7.89
N GLN A 29 8.06 -10.56 7.97
CA GLN A 29 8.93 -10.74 9.13
C GLN A 29 8.63 -9.73 10.23
N SER A 30 8.72 -10.19 11.49
CA SER A 30 8.62 -9.32 12.66
C SER A 30 9.98 -8.74 13.02
N TYR A 31 9.98 -7.45 13.28
CA TYR A 31 11.17 -6.68 13.65
C TYR A 31 10.96 -5.99 14.99
N ARG A 32 12.05 -5.67 15.66
CA ARG A 32 12.02 -4.79 16.82
C ARG A 32 13.04 -3.67 16.69
N ALA A 33 12.73 -2.51 17.21
CA ALA A 33 13.63 -1.39 17.30
C ALA A 33 13.85 -0.96 18.75
N GLN A 34 15.07 -0.59 19.05
CA GLN A 34 15.47 0.04 20.30
C GLN A 34 16.47 1.15 19.97
N GLY A 35 16.38 2.26 20.66
CA GLY A 35 17.31 3.37 20.53
C GLY A 35 18.11 3.59 21.81
N ARG A 36 19.25 4.25 21.67
CA ARG A 36 20.01 4.83 22.77
C ARG A 36 20.77 6.05 22.30
N THR A 37 21.07 6.96 23.20
CA THR A 37 21.87 8.15 22.92
C THR A 37 23.32 7.95 23.32
N PHE A 38 24.21 8.65 22.62
CA PHE A 38 25.62 8.75 22.94
C PHE A 38 25.93 10.21 23.26
N CYS A 39 26.51 10.47 24.42
CA CYS A 39 26.94 11.81 24.79
C CYS A 39 28.31 12.17 24.19
N HIS A 40 29.07 11.15 23.73
CA HIS A 40 30.37 11.35 23.11
C HIS A 40 30.59 10.30 22.01
N ALA A 41 31.05 10.72 20.83
CA ALA A 41 31.15 9.89 19.64
C ALA A 41 32.16 8.73 19.77
N THR A 42 33.20 8.90 20.53
CA THR A 42 34.32 7.92 20.64
C THR A 42 34.41 7.22 22.00
N ILE A 43 33.70 7.69 23.03
CA ILE A 43 33.73 7.10 24.36
C ILE A 43 32.46 6.29 24.57
N SER A 44 32.56 5.00 24.42
CA SER A 44 31.41 4.06 24.53
C SER A 44 30.78 4.01 25.93
N ALA A 45 31.48 4.47 26.97
CA ALA A 45 30.95 4.55 28.32
C ALA A 45 29.89 5.66 28.49
N HIS A 46 29.88 6.68 27.62
CA HIS A 46 28.95 7.79 27.68
C HIS A 46 27.72 7.54 26.78
N ARG A 47 27.00 6.48 27.08
CA ARG A 47 25.78 6.08 26.38
C ARG A 47 24.64 5.81 27.35
N SER A 48 23.42 6.13 26.93
CA SER A 48 22.23 5.76 27.68
C SER A 48 21.97 4.23 27.63
N SER A 49 21.12 3.76 28.52
CA SER A 49 20.51 2.45 28.37
C SER A 49 19.68 2.39 27.07
N TRP A 50 19.38 1.19 26.60
CA TRP A 50 18.45 1.00 25.51
C TRP A 50 17.04 1.41 25.93
N THR A 51 16.27 1.97 24.98
CA THR A 51 14.85 2.25 25.21
C THR A 51 14.09 0.99 25.57
N THR A 52 13.23 1.07 26.58
CA THR A 52 12.36 -0.02 27.04
C THR A 52 10.95 0.53 27.25
N PRO A 53 9.90 -0.18 26.79
CA PRO A 53 9.96 -1.40 26.00
C PRO A 53 10.45 -1.15 24.56
N PRO A 54 10.99 -2.18 23.88
CA PRO A 54 11.29 -2.07 22.46
C PRO A 54 10.01 -1.91 21.63
N ILE A 55 10.08 -1.21 20.51
CA ILE A 55 9.00 -1.14 19.55
C ILE A 55 9.07 -2.38 18.68
N PHE A 56 7.95 -3.09 18.57
CA PHE A 56 7.78 -4.23 17.67
C PHE A 56 6.85 -3.87 16.52
N TRP A 57 7.18 -4.33 15.33
CA TRP A 57 6.29 -4.27 14.18
C TRP A 57 6.56 -5.47 13.26
N THR A 58 5.54 -5.85 12.51
CA THR A 58 5.72 -6.80 11.41
C THR A 58 5.79 -6.00 10.12
N GLN A 59 6.84 -6.25 9.33
CA GLN A 59 6.94 -5.64 8.00
C GLN A 59 5.73 -6.11 7.19
N PRO A 60 4.87 -5.19 6.71
CA PRO A 60 3.79 -5.58 5.83
C PRO A 60 4.33 -6.45 4.71
N GLY A 61 3.57 -7.49 4.34
CA GLY A 61 3.84 -8.21 3.11
C GLY A 61 3.94 -7.20 1.99
N THR A 62 4.75 -7.47 1.00
CA THR A 62 4.77 -6.62 -0.18
C THR A 62 3.34 -6.58 -0.69
N LEU A 63 2.67 -5.44 -0.54
CA LEU A 63 1.57 -5.13 -1.43
C LEU A 63 2.24 -5.08 -2.79
N ILE A 64 2.23 -6.20 -3.48
CA ILE A 64 2.68 -6.23 -4.86
C ILE A 64 1.66 -5.37 -5.57
N ARG A 65 2.05 -4.14 -5.89
CA ARG A 65 1.37 -3.36 -6.88
C ARG A 65 1.64 -4.08 -8.18
N LEU A 66 0.80 -5.05 -8.48
CA LEU A 66 0.89 -5.80 -9.72
C LEU A 66 0.40 -4.89 -10.85
N GLU A 67 1.30 -4.08 -11.38
CA GLU A 67 1.18 -3.70 -12.76
C GLU A 67 1.57 -4.94 -13.57
N GLY A 68 0.60 -5.79 -13.82
CA GLY A 68 0.60 -6.69 -14.98
C GLY A 68 1.21 -8.08 -14.89
N GLU A 69 1.90 -8.54 -13.83
CA GLU A 69 2.41 -9.93 -13.84
C GLU A 69 2.24 -10.61 -12.48
N GLY A 70 1.33 -11.60 -12.44
CA GLY A 70 1.12 -12.51 -11.29
C GLY A 70 -0.25 -12.52 -10.66
N ALA A 71 -1.12 -11.53 -10.92
CA ALA A 71 -2.53 -11.66 -10.63
C ALA A 71 -3.15 -12.55 -11.70
N ALA A 72 -4.02 -13.48 -11.29
CA ALA A 72 -4.80 -14.30 -12.24
C ALA A 72 -5.84 -13.46 -13.01
N ILE A 73 -5.57 -12.14 -13.15
CA ILE A 73 -6.38 -11.18 -13.90
C ILE A 73 -5.54 -10.62 -15.04
N THR A 74 -6.08 -10.77 -16.24
CA THR A 74 -5.48 -10.28 -17.47
C THR A 74 -6.43 -9.33 -18.18
N ASN A 75 -5.91 -8.54 -19.12
CA ASN A 75 -6.67 -7.62 -19.97
C ASN A 75 -7.56 -6.64 -19.21
N LEU A 76 -7.07 -6.09 -18.08
CA LEU A 76 -7.80 -5.06 -17.36
C LEU A 76 -7.88 -3.77 -18.18
N GLU A 77 -9.06 -3.47 -18.66
CA GLU A 77 -9.36 -2.25 -19.40
C GLU A 77 -10.44 -1.43 -18.69
N VAL A 78 -10.30 -0.12 -18.75
CA VAL A 78 -11.32 0.82 -18.31
C VAL A 78 -11.47 1.93 -19.33
N TYR A 79 -12.65 2.03 -19.92
CA TYR A 79 -12.91 3.00 -20.97
C TYR A 79 -14.35 3.58 -20.92
N PRO A 80 -14.52 4.82 -21.36
CA PRO A 80 -13.50 5.82 -21.61
C PRO A 80 -12.80 6.25 -20.31
N ASN A 81 -11.53 6.60 -20.39
CA ASN A 81 -10.79 7.17 -19.27
C ASN A 81 -9.83 8.25 -19.84
N PRO A 82 -10.11 9.54 -19.69
CA PRO A 82 -11.17 10.17 -18.87
C PRO A 82 -12.60 9.91 -19.35
N SER A 83 -13.55 9.96 -18.41
CA SER A 83 -14.98 9.85 -18.65
C SER A 83 -15.75 11.03 -18.07
N ARG A 84 -16.92 11.31 -18.63
CA ARG A 84 -17.85 12.29 -18.07
C ARG A 84 -18.72 11.71 -16.95
N ASP A 85 -19.20 10.49 -17.14
CA ASP A 85 -20.18 9.89 -16.23
C ASP A 85 -20.02 8.38 -16.07
N ILE A 86 -19.67 7.65 -17.13
CA ILE A 86 -19.73 6.19 -17.18
C ILE A 86 -18.36 5.62 -17.49
N PHE A 87 -17.98 4.57 -16.78
CA PHE A 87 -16.79 3.75 -17.03
C PHE A 87 -17.21 2.32 -17.35
N ASN A 88 -16.70 1.76 -18.41
CA ASN A 88 -16.78 0.35 -18.69
C ASN A 88 -15.52 -0.32 -18.15
N VAL A 89 -15.70 -1.22 -17.20
CA VAL A 89 -14.63 -2.02 -16.62
C VAL A 89 -14.69 -3.39 -17.21
N SER A 90 -13.58 -3.87 -17.80
CA SER A 90 -13.49 -5.24 -18.31
C SER A 90 -12.15 -5.88 -17.93
N PHE A 91 -12.18 -7.17 -17.64
CA PHE A 91 -10.99 -7.98 -17.39
C PHE A 91 -11.31 -9.46 -17.57
N VAL A 92 -10.26 -10.29 -17.57
CA VAL A 92 -10.39 -11.74 -17.59
C VAL A 92 -9.74 -12.30 -16.33
N SER A 93 -10.45 -13.17 -15.60
CA SER A 93 -9.88 -13.99 -14.54
C SER A 93 -9.51 -15.36 -15.12
N ASP A 94 -8.24 -15.69 -15.12
CA ASP A 94 -7.74 -16.96 -15.67
C ASP A 94 -7.91 -18.13 -14.72
N GLU A 95 -8.19 -17.85 -13.44
CA GLU A 95 -8.40 -18.85 -12.38
C GLU A 95 -9.68 -18.58 -11.62
N VAL A 96 -10.25 -19.63 -11.03
CA VAL A 96 -11.39 -19.50 -10.10
C VAL A 96 -10.89 -18.84 -8.82
N GLN A 97 -11.43 -17.67 -8.48
CA GLN A 97 -11.05 -16.93 -7.29
C GLN A 97 -12.17 -16.00 -6.80
N ASN A 98 -12.04 -15.53 -5.58
CA ASN A 98 -12.92 -14.50 -5.06
C ASN A 98 -12.33 -13.14 -5.40
N LEU A 99 -13.19 -12.24 -5.90
CA LEU A 99 -12.79 -10.90 -6.31
C LEU A 99 -13.68 -9.87 -5.62
N GLU A 100 -13.07 -8.88 -5.03
CA GLU A 100 -13.75 -7.67 -4.59
C GLU A 100 -13.34 -6.51 -5.51
N ILE A 101 -14.32 -5.89 -6.14
CA ILE A 101 -14.14 -4.75 -7.03
C ILE A 101 -14.67 -3.53 -6.32
N SER A 102 -13.83 -2.52 -6.14
CA SER A 102 -14.24 -1.25 -5.55
C SER A 102 -13.76 -0.07 -6.36
N ILE A 103 -14.52 1.02 -6.35
CA ILE A 103 -14.06 2.33 -6.82
C ILE A 103 -14.08 3.26 -5.63
N ILE A 104 -12.92 3.85 -5.34
CA ILE A 104 -12.72 4.74 -4.20
C ILE A 104 -12.36 6.14 -4.67
N ASN A 105 -12.73 7.14 -3.89
CA ASN A 105 -12.30 8.51 -4.09
C ASN A 105 -10.92 8.79 -3.45
N VAL A 106 -10.40 10.00 -3.58
CA VAL A 106 -9.08 10.40 -3.05
C VAL A 106 -8.98 10.39 -1.52
N VAL A 107 -10.09 10.35 -0.80
CA VAL A 107 -10.12 10.23 0.67
C VAL A 107 -10.32 8.79 1.14
N GLY A 108 -10.40 7.83 0.21
CA GLY A 108 -10.54 6.41 0.52
C GLY A 108 -11.99 5.94 0.75
N GLU A 109 -12.98 6.76 0.41
CA GLU A 109 -14.39 6.38 0.50
C GLU A 109 -14.80 5.59 -0.75
N ALA A 110 -15.43 4.42 -0.55
CA ALA A 110 -15.93 3.60 -1.63
C ALA A 110 -17.22 4.18 -2.21
N VAL A 111 -17.22 4.43 -3.50
CA VAL A 111 -18.38 4.94 -4.26
C VAL A 111 -19.07 3.83 -5.08
N TYR A 112 -18.39 2.71 -5.24
CA TYR A 112 -18.91 1.51 -5.87
C TYR A 112 -18.21 0.29 -5.28
N THR A 113 -18.96 -0.81 -5.04
CA THR A 113 -18.43 -2.11 -4.62
C THR A 113 -19.19 -3.22 -5.33
N ALA A 114 -18.49 -4.31 -5.64
CA ALA A 114 -19.07 -5.54 -6.14
C ALA A 114 -18.19 -6.73 -5.74
N ASP A 115 -18.81 -7.78 -5.23
CA ASP A 115 -18.16 -9.02 -4.87
C ASP A 115 -18.50 -10.11 -5.89
N LEU A 116 -17.50 -10.87 -6.28
CA LEU A 116 -17.61 -11.98 -7.20
C LEU A 116 -17.01 -13.23 -6.55
N ASP A 117 -17.87 -14.13 -6.10
CA ASP A 117 -17.47 -15.39 -5.48
C ASP A 117 -17.18 -16.45 -6.54
N GLN A 118 -16.06 -17.17 -6.39
CA GLN A 118 -15.66 -18.28 -7.26
C GLN A 118 -15.72 -17.92 -8.74
N PHE A 119 -15.28 -16.71 -9.08
CA PHE A 119 -15.36 -16.18 -10.43
C PHE A 119 -14.19 -16.64 -11.30
N VAL A 120 -14.48 -16.99 -12.56
CA VAL A 120 -13.51 -17.27 -13.62
C VAL A 120 -14.07 -16.80 -14.96
N GLY A 121 -13.20 -16.38 -15.86
CA GLY A 121 -13.57 -15.93 -17.21
C GLY A 121 -13.67 -14.41 -17.34
N GLN A 122 -14.43 -13.97 -18.34
CA GLN A 122 -14.53 -12.55 -18.67
C GLN A 122 -15.56 -11.83 -17.80
N PHE A 123 -15.13 -10.72 -17.22
CA PHE A 123 -15.98 -9.74 -16.55
C PHE A 123 -16.12 -8.49 -17.41
N THR A 124 -17.33 -7.96 -17.49
CA THR A 124 -17.59 -6.65 -18.11
C THR A 124 -18.73 -5.99 -17.35
N LYS A 125 -18.49 -4.76 -16.90
CA LYS A 125 -19.48 -3.98 -16.14
C LYS A 125 -19.40 -2.51 -16.48
N GLU A 126 -20.56 -1.92 -16.73
CA GLU A 126 -20.74 -0.48 -16.79
C GLU A 126 -20.98 0.07 -15.40
N VAL A 127 -20.18 1.06 -14.99
CA VAL A 127 -20.30 1.75 -13.70
C VAL A 127 -20.54 3.23 -13.97
N SER A 128 -21.67 3.74 -13.47
CA SER A 128 -22.00 5.15 -13.56
C SER A 128 -21.58 5.91 -12.30
N LEU A 129 -20.78 6.95 -12.50
CA LEU A 129 -20.38 7.90 -11.46
C LEU A 129 -21.01 9.30 -11.70
N ALA A 130 -22.11 9.36 -12.43
CA ALA A 130 -22.77 10.62 -12.81
C ALA A 130 -23.18 11.50 -11.62
N THR A 131 -23.49 10.89 -10.47
CA THR A 131 -23.91 11.60 -9.25
C THR A 131 -22.76 11.99 -8.33
N TYR A 132 -21.53 11.60 -8.66
CA TYR A 132 -20.35 11.84 -7.85
C TYR A 132 -19.57 13.07 -8.34
N PRO A 133 -18.83 13.74 -7.45
CA PRO A 133 -18.01 14.91 -7.81
C PRO A 133 -16.98 14.57 -8.88
N LYS A 134 -16.74 15.52 -9.79
CA LYS A 134 -15.68 15.40 -10.80
C LYS A 134 -14.32 15.37 -10.11
N GLY A 135 -13.42 14.49 -10.57
CA GLY A 135 -12.12 14.31 -9.93
C GLY A 135 -11.43 12.99 -10.26
N VAL A 136 -10.48 12.64 -9.41
CA VAL A 136 -9.71 11.39 -9.52
C VAL A 136 -10.34 10.33 -8.61
N TYR A 137 -10.50 9.14 -9.15
CA TYR A 137 -10.94 7.93 -8.47
C TYR A 137 -9.94 6.81 -8.72
N PHE A 138 -10.02 5.76 -7.93
CA PHE A 138 -9.21 4.57 -8.09
C PHE A 138 -10.12 3.34 -8.14
N LEU A 139 -10.00 2.58 -9.22
CA LEU A 139 -10.54 1.23 -9.28
C LEU A 139 -9.56 0.32 -8.55
N GLU A 140 -10.03 -0.44 -7.59
CA GLU A 140 -9.30 -1.49 -6.90
C GLU A 140 -9.97 -2.83 -7.17
N ILE A 141 -9.18 -3.83 -7.53
CA ILE A 141 -9.63 -5.21 -7.64
C ILE A 141 -8.78 -6.02 -6.68
N THR A 142 -9.39 -6.48 -5.60
CA THR A 142 -8.77 -7.35 -4.61
C THR A 142 -8.99 -8.79 -5.03
N THR A 143 -7.91 -9.55 -5.07
CA THR A 143 -7.87 -10.97 -5.42
C THR A 143 -7.25 -11.76 -4.27
N ASP A 144 -7.35 -13.09 -4.31
CA ASP A 144 -6.65 -13.96 -3.36
C ASP A 144 -5.13 -13.82 -3.40
N LYS A 145 -4.59 -13.25 -4.48
CA LYS A 145 -3.14 -13.09 -4.72
C LYS A 145 -2.63 -11.65 -4.53
N GLY A 146 -3.52 -10.67 -4.41
CA GLY A 146 -3.13 -9.27 -4.23
C GLY A 146 -4.18 -8.28 -4.74
N VAL A 147 -3.80 -7.00 -4.79
CA VAL A 147 -4.69 -5.89 -5.18
C VAL A 147 -4.16 -5.21 -6.43
N ILE A 148 -5.03 -5.02 -7.41
CA ILE A 148 -4.74 -4.28 -8.64
C ILE A 148 -5.45 -2.93 -8.56
N ASN A 149 -4.72 -1.86 -8.89
CA ASN A 149 -5.24 -0.50 -8.86
C ASN A 149 -5.16 0.16 -10.24
N LYS A 150 -6.21 0.87 -10.63
CA LYS A 150 -6.22 1.69 -11.85
C LYS A 150 -6.84 3.06 -11.59
N LYS A 151 -6.12 4.12 -11.98
CA LYS A 151 -6.62 5.50 -11.85
C LYS A 151 -7.72 5.78 -12.86
N LEU A 152 -8.82 6.38 -12.40
CA LEU A 152 -9.94 6.87 -13.19
C LEU A 152 -10.02 8.39 -13.10
N ILE A 153 -10.38 9.05 -14.20
CA ILE A 153 -10.55 10.49 -14.25
C ILE A 153 -11.99 10.78 -14.68
N LEU A 154 -12.78 11.33 -13.74
CA LEU A 154 -14.15 11.80 -13.98
C LEU A 154 -14.12 13.29 -14.24
N GLN A 155 -14.63 13.76 -15.40
CA GLN A 155 -14.59 15.15 -15.84
C GLN A 155 -15.92 15.65 -16.39
#